data_cbda75e3563ffbc9825d308915203ef7
#
_entry.id   cbda75e3563ffbc9825d308915203ef7
#
_cell.length_a   1.000
_cell.length_b   1.000
_cell.length_c   1.000
_cell.angle_alpha   90.00
_cell.angle_beta   90.00
_cell.angle_gamma   90.00
#
_symmetry.space_group_name_H-M   'P 1'
#
loop_
_entity.id
_entity.type
_entity.pdbx_description
1 polymer ?
#
loop_
_entity_poly.entity_id
_entity_poly.type
_entity_poly.pdbx_seq_one_letter_code
_entity_poly.pdbx_strand_id
1 'polypeptide(L)'
;MSHSTTDSTVLLGHGSGGQMMKRIIDEVFLDAFGSPELLEGNDAGVAALPASGRVAMSTDSFVVSPQFFPGGNIGRLAVCGTVNDVATSGANVRYLSCGFILEEGYPMDKLRQIVQTMAETAREAGVSIITGDTKVVERGGADGVYINTAGVGEVPTGVALSGANCQPGDVILVSGTLGDHGIAIMSQREGLAFSSTIESDAAPLNHLIADVLAAAPGTRCFRDPTRGGLASTLNEFAQASGVAMEVDEDAVPVRPDVQAACEMLGYDVLQVANEGKMVAVVPAEQADAALSAMRAARYGENAAIIGRVLPLAEGARPAVRVRTGWDSTRILDMLVGEQLPRIC
;
A
#
# COMPACT_ATOMS: atom_id res chain seq x y z
N MET A 1 -7.92 -12.47 -36.15
CA MET A 1 -9.27 -12.93 -35.81
C MET A 1 -9.29 -13.14 -34.30
N SER A 2 -9.90 -12.24 -33.56
CA SER A 2 -10.02 -12.32 -32.11
C SER A 2 -10.96 -13.48 -31.76
N HIS A 3 -10.42 -14.58 -31.28
CA HIS A 3 -11.21 -15.63 -30.64
C HIS A 3 -11.50 -15.17 -29.22
N SER A 4 -12.60 -14.45 -29.04
CA SER A 4 -13.14 -14.17 -27.70
C SER A 4 -13.30 -15.48 -26.93
N THR A 5 -12.82 -15.54 -25.69
CA THR A 5 -13.14 -16.64 -24.77
C THR A 5 -14.65 -16.78 -24.69
N THR A 6 -15.16 -17.93 -25.05
CA THR A 6 -16.60 -18.27 -24.97
C THR A 6 -17.04 -18.48 -23.51
N ASP A 7 -16.08 -18.67 -22.58
CA ASP A 7 -16.35 -18.95 -21.18
C ASP A 7 -16.67 -17.66 -20.42
N SER A 8 -17.82 -17.60 -19.80
CA SER A 8 -18.26 -16.45 -18.97
C SER A 8 -17.70 -16.49 -17.54
N THR A 9 -17.14 -17.62 -17.11
CA THR A 9 -16.62 -17.83 -15.77
C THR A 9 -15.32 -18.64 -15.79
N VAL A 10 -14.53 -18.53 -14.73
CA VAL A 10 -13.34 -19.37 -14.52
C VAL A 10 -13.78 -20.81 -14.25
N LEU A 11 -13.12 -21.75 -14.91
CA LEU A 11 -13.31 -23.20 -14.74
C LEU A 11 -12.00 -23.82 -14.22
N LEU A 12 -12.07 -24.98 -13.57
CA LEU A 12 -10.86 -25.72 -13.10
C LEU A 12 -9.84 -25.94 -14.21
N GLY A 13 -10.31 -26.17 -15.45
CA GLY A 13 -9.44 -26.33 -16.62
C GLY A 13 -8.53 -25.14 -16.92
N HIS A 14 -8.89 -23.91 -16.50
CA HIS A 14 -8.02 -22.74 -16.62
C HIS A 14 -6.81 -22.78 -15.71
N GLY A 15 -6.78 -23.67 -14.70
CA GLY A 15 -5.64 -23.89 -13.81
C GLY A 15 -4.84 -25.17 -14.09
N SER A 16 -5.20 -25.99 -15.12
CA SER A 16 -4.69 -27.34 -15.31
C SER A 16 -3.49 -27.49 -16.28
N GLY A 17 -2.94 -26.37 -16.79
CA GLY A 17 -1.77 -26.40 -17.69
C GLY A 17 -2.05 -26.71 -19.16
N GLY A 18 -3.32 -26.88 -19.55
CA GLY A 18 -3.71 -27.22 -20.94
C GLY A 18 -4.07 -25.98 -21.78
N GLN A 19 -4.80 -26.23 -22.89
CA GLN A 19 -5.20 -25.16 -23.82
C GLN A 19 -6.07 -24.07 -23.18
N MET A 20 -6.90 -24.43 -22.19
CA MET A 20 -7.72 -23.44 -21.47
C MET A 20 -6.85 -22.50 -20.64
N MET A 21 -5.82 -23.03 -19.93
CA MET A 21 -4.88 -22.20 -19.21
C MET A 21 -4.08 -21.30 -20.16
N LYS A 22 -3.59 -21.84 -21.26
CA LYS A 22 -2.88 -21.04 -22.26
C LYS A 22 -3.75 -19.89 -22.77
N ARG A 23 -5.02 -20.14 -23.03
CA ARG A 23 -5.94 -19.12 -23.52
C ARG A 23 -6.17 -17.98 -22.51
N ILE A 24 -6.41 -18.29 -21.23
CA ILE A 24 -6.58 -17.26 -20.21
C ILE A 24 -5.28 -16.45 -20.01
N ILE A 25 -4.11 -17.11 -20.09
CA ILE A 25 -2.83 -16.42 -20.04
C ILE A 25 -2.71 -15.45 -21.23
N ASP A 26 -2.93 -15.92 -22.45
CA ASP A 26 -2.76 -15.11 -23.66
C ASP A 26 -3.78 -13.95 -23.72
N GLU A 27 -5.07 -14.22 -23.47
CA GLU A 27 -6.16 -13.26 -23.72
C GLU A 27 -6.48 -12.34 -22.53
N VAL A 28 -6.01 -12.66 -21.32
CA VAL A 28 -6.28 -11.85 -20.14
C VAL A 28 -5.00 -11.24 -19.60
N PHE A 29 -3.99 -12.06 -19.33
CA PHE A 29 -2.78 -11.58 -18.64
C PHE A 29 -1.76 -10.95 -19.59
N LEU A 30 -1.37 -11.65 -20.67
CA LEU A 30 -0.41 -11.12 -21.63
C LEU A 30 -0.95 -9.91 -22.41
N ASP A 31 -2.23 -9.93 -22.75
CA ASP A 31 -2.89 -8.79 -23.41
C ASP A 31 -2.85 -7.52 -22.52
N ALA A 32 -3.02 -7.67 -21.21
CA ALA A 32 -3.03 -6.56 -20.27
C ALA A 32 -1.63 -6.10 -19.85
N PHE A 33 -0.76 -7.03 -19.47
CA PHE A 33 0.56 -6.71 -18.90
C PHE A 33 1.62 -6.43 -19.96
N GLY A 34 1.75 -7.28 -20.97
CA GLY A 34 2.52 -7.07 -22.21
C GLY A 34 3.99 -6.69 -22.03
N SER A 35 4.64 -6.98 -20.89
CA SER A 35 6.07 -6.68 -20.72
C SER A 35 6.92 -7.57 -21.65
N PRO A 36 8.07 -7.06 -22.16
CA PRO A 36 8.95 -7.86 -23.02
C PRO A 36 9.36 -9.19 -22.40
N GLU A 37 9.69 -9.19 -21.11
CA GLU A 37 10.13 -10.36 -20.35
C GLU A 37 9.00 -11.40 -20.23
N LEU A 38 7.77 -10.94 -20.06
CA LEU A 38 6.60 -11.82 -19.96
C LEU A 38 6.25 -12.46 -21.33
N LEU A 39 6.42 -11.68 -22.41
CA LEU A 39 6.13 -12.13 -23.79
C LEU A 39 7.15 -13.17 -24.28
N GLU A 40 8.32 -13.30 -23.67
CA GLU A 40 9.27 -14.39 -23.96
C GLU A 40 8.70 -15.76 -23.62
N GLY A 41 7.74 -15.86 -22.70
CA GLY A 41 7.07 -17.11 -22.32
C GLY A 41 7.96 -18.11 -21.57
N ASN A 42 9.03 -17.66 -20.93
CA ASN A 42 9.91 -18.47 -20.11
C ASN A 42 9.30 -18.70 -18.71
N ASP A 43 9.76 -19.73 -18.00
CA ASP A 43 9.33 -20.02 -16.62
C ASP A 43 9.75 -18.91 -15.63
N ALA A 44 10.76 -18.11 -15.97
CA ALA A 44 11.22 -16.99 -15.17
C ALA A 44 11.41 -15.74 -16.05
N GLY A 45 10.95 -14.60 -15.56
CA GLY A 45 11.29 -13.31 -16.16
C GLY A 45 12.74 -12.93 -15.83
N VAL A 46 13.55 -12.72 -16.87
CA VAL A 46 14.95 -12.30 -16.73
C VAL A 46 15.07 -10.84 -17.09
N ALA A 47 15.52 -10.03 -16.13
CA ALA A 47 15.64 -8.59 -16.30
C ALA A 47 17.00 -8.06 -15.81
N ALA A 48 17.47 -6.97 -16.42
CA ALA A 48 18.70 -6.33 -16.00
C ALA A 48 18.50 -5.58 -14.68
N LEU A 49 19.41 -5.78 -13.74
CA LEU A 49 19.53 -4.96 -12.54
C LEU A 49 20.69 -3.98 -12.72
N PRO A 50 20.54 -2.73 -12.27
CA PRO A 50 21.63 -1.76 -12.31
C PRO A 50 22.80 -2.12 -11.41
N ALA A 51 23.95 -1.47 -11.62
CA ALA A 51 25.22 -1.84 -11.00
C ALA A 51 25.41 -1.37 -9.54
N SER A 52 24.39 -0.80 -8.87
CA SER A 52 24.50 -0.33 -7.47
C SER A 52 24.74 -1.45 -6.46
N GLY A 53 24.44 -2.68 -6.82
CA GLY A 53 24.71 -3.88 -6.03
C GLY A 53 23.78 -4.11 -4.83
N ARG A 54 22.76 -3.27 -4.60
CA ARG A 54 21.77 -3.44 -3.52
C ARG A 54 20.36 -3.56 -4.08
N VAL A 55 19.67 -4.61 -3.67
CA VAL A 55 18.29 -4.92 -4.08
C VAL A 55 17.38 -4.84 -2.86
N ALA A 56 16.24 -4.19 -3.02
CA ALA A 56 15.10 -4.31 -2.12
C ALA A 56 14.07 -5.26 -2.74
N MET A 57 13.46 -6.09 -1.91
CA MET A 57 12.40 -7.01 -2.31
C MET A 57 11.35 -7.07 -1.21
N SER A 58 10.08 -7.02 -1.59
CA SER A 58 8.94 -7.27 -0.73
C SER A 58 7.95 -8.19 -1.41
N THR A 59 7.11 -8.87 -0.62
CA THR A 59 5.99 -9.67 -1.13
C THR A 59 4.79 -9.47 -0.21
N ASP A 60 3.61 -9.37 -0.81
CA ASP A 60 2.36 -9.22 -0.08
C ASP A 60 1.23 -10.02 -0.74
N SER A 61 0.23 -10.39 0.07
CA SER A 61 -0.93 -11.18 -0.36
C SER A 61 -2.21 -10.41 -0.06
N PHE A 62 -3.05 -10.29 -1.07
CA PHE A 62 -4.26 -9.46 -1.05
C PHE A 62 -5.50 -10.35 -1.02
N VAL A 63 -6.32 -10.14 0.00
CA VAL A 63 -7.52 -10.93 0.29
C VAL A 63 -8.72 -10.05 0.64
N VAL A 64 -8.71 -8.79 0.22
CA VAL A 64 -9.73 -7.79 0.53
C VAL A 64 -11.14 -8.27 0.17
N SER A 65 -12.10 -7.99 1.04
CA SER A 65 -13.52 -8.24 0.79
C SER A 65 -14.33 -6.98 1.17
N PRO A 66 -15.13 -6.40 0.24
CA PRO A 66 -15.33 -6.82 -1.16
C PRO A 66 -14.12 -6.55 -2.06
N GLN A 67 -13.98 -7.30 -3.15
CA GLN A 67 -12.88 -7.20 -4.11
C GLN A 67 -12.96 -5.95 -5.00
N PHE A 68 -14.15 -5.37 -5.14
CA PHE A 68 -14.43 -4.10 -5.83
C PHE A 68 -15.01 -3.15 -4.80
N PHE A 69 -14.46 -1.96 -4.73
CA PHE A 69 -14.86 -0.96 -3.74
C PHE A 69 -14.72 0.46 -4.35
N PRO A 70 -15.33 1.47 -3.75
CA PRO A 70 -15.15 2.85 -4.22
C PRO A 70 -13.68 3.25 -4.25
N GLY A 71 -13.23 3.76 -5.38
CA GLY A 71 -11.84 4.18 -5.60
C GLY A 71 -10.91 3.07 -6.13
N GLY A 72 -11.37 1.78 -6.25
CA GLY A 72 -10.52 0.73 -6.78
C GLY A 72 -11.04 -0.69 -6.69
N ASN A 73 -10.11 -1.62 -6.81
CA ASN A 73 -10.35 -3.05 -6.63
C ASN A 73 -9.08 -3.74 -6.12
N ILE A 74 -9.16 -5.03 -5.82
CA ILE A 74 -8.04 -5.85 -5.34
C ILE A 74 -6.82 -5.77 -6.25
N GLY A 75 -6.98 -5.57 -7.57
CA GLY A 75 -5.87 -5.44 -8.51
C GLY A 75 -5.07 -4.14 -8.31
N ARG A 76 -5.75 -3.01 -8.02
CA ARG A 76 -5.08 -1.77 -7.66
C ARG A 76 -4.30 -1.92 -6.37
N LEU A 77 -4.92 -2.50 -5.34
CA LEU A 77 -4.24 -2.77 -4.06
C LEU A 77 -2.99 -3.63 -4.26
N ALA A 78 -3.10 -4.71 -5.02
CA ALA A 78 -2.00 -5.65 -5.22
C ALA A 78 -0.76 -5.02 -5.86
N VAL A 79 -0.93 -4.04 -6.73
CA VAL A 79 0.19 -3.30 -7.30
C VAL A 79 0.69 -2.23 -6.33
N CYS A 80 -0.23 -1.42 -5.77
CA CYS A 80 0.14 -0.29 -4.90
C CYS A 80 0.88 -0.75 -3.65
N GLY A 81 0.34 -1.73 -2.91
CA GLY A 81 0.92 -2.18 -1.63
C GLY A 81 2.37 -2.66 -1.83
N THR A 82 2.60 -3.58 -2.76
CA THR A 82 3.95 -4.10 -3.01
C THR A 82 4.91 -3.04 -3.57
N VAL A 83 4.44 -2.13 -4.44
CA VAL A 83 5.26 -1.01 -4.93
C VAL A 83 5.63 -0.09 -3.77
N ASN A 84 4.68 0.25 -2.90
CA ASN A 84 4.90 1.12 -1.76
C ASN A 84 5.89 0.49 -0.77
N ASP A 85 5.73 -0.78 -0.44
CA ASP A 85 6.64 -1.53 0.43
C ASP A 85 8.09 -1.46 -0.05
N VAL A 86 8.32 -1.80 -1.33
CA VAL A 86 9.67 -1.75 -1.90
C VAL A 86 10.20 -0.33 -1.89
N ALA A 87 9.36 0.67 -2.20
CA ALA A 87 9.74 2.08 -2.24
C ALA A 87 10.11 2.65 -0.87
N THR A 88 9.53 2.13 0.26
CA THR A 88 9.89 2.59 1.62
C THR A 88 11.36 2.39 1.96
N SER A 89 12.04 1.46 1.29
CA SER A 89 13.50 1.28 1.40
C SER A 89 14.31 2.34 0.66
N GLY A 90 13.65 3.27 -0.04
CA GLY A 90 14.27 4.25 -0.96
C GLY A 90 14.67 3.65 -2.30
N ALA A 91 14.16 2.48 -2.63
CA ALA A 91 14.47 1.80 -3.89
C ALA A 91 13.68 2.37 -5.06
N ASN A 92 14.33 2.39 -6.22
CA ASN A 92 13.68 2.53 -7.51
C ASN A 92 13.01 1.19 -7.86
N VAL A 93 11.71 1.10 -7.67
CA VAL A 93 10.95 -0.12 -7.98
C VAL A 93 10.96 -0.37 -9.49
N ARG A 94 11.19 -1.63 -9.90
CA ARG A 94 11.35 -1.97 -11.32
C ARG A 94 10.37 -3.05 -11.77
N TYR A 95 10.32 -4.16 -11.05
CA TYR A 95 9.65 -5.36 -11.50
C TYR A 95 8.75 -5.92 -10.43
N LEU A 96 7.62 -6.49 -10.86
CA LEU A 96 6.72 -7.27 -10.04
C LEU A 96 6.56 -8.67 -10.61
N SER A 97 6.37 -9.64 -9.73
CA SER A 97 5.70 -10.90 -10.04
C SER A 97 4.23 -10.83 -9.59
N CYS A 98 3.36 -11.67 -10.17
CA CYS A 98 1.97 -11.70 -9.79
C CYS A 98 1.41 -13.13 -9.81
N GLY A 99 0.99 -13.64 -8.65
CA GLY A 99 0.32 -14.93 -8.50
C GLY A 99 -1.18 -14.74 -8.26
N PHE A 100 -2.01 -15.55 -8.95
CA PHE A 100 -3.45 -15.58 -8.77
C PHE A 100 -3.91 -16.94 -8.21
N ILE A 101 -4.78 -16.91 -7.19
CA ILE A 101 -5.59 -18.06 -6.77
C ILE A 101 -7.04 -17.70 -7.11
N LEU A 102 -7.63 -18.43 -8.05
CA LEU A 102 -8.97 -18.20 -8.57
C LEU A 102 -9.91 -19.31 -8.09
N GLU A 103 -11.11 -18.93 -7.68
CA GLU A 103 -12.16 -19.89 -7.41
C GLU A 103 -12.91 -20.27 -8.70
N GLU A 104 -13.21 -21.56 -8.87
CA GLU A 104 -14.05 -22.04 -9.96
C GLU A 104 -15.41 -21.35 -9.94
N GLY A 105 -15.82 -20.80 -11.09
CA GLY A 105 -17.06 -20.04 -11.24
C GLY A 105 -16.88 -18.52 -11.09
N TYR A 106 -15.67 -18.04 -10.79
CA TYR A 106 -15.40 -16.60 -10.76
C TYR A 106 -15.69 -15.95 -12.13
N PRO A 107 -16.43 -14.83 -12.19
CA PRO A 107 -16.81 -14.22 -13.46
C PRO A 107 -15.59 -13.71 -14.26
N MET A 108 -15.49 -14.09 -15.51
CA MET A 108 -14.34 -13.76 -16.36
C MET A 108 -14.25 -12.26 -16.68
N ASP A 109 -15.37 -11.56 -16.74
CA ASP A 109 -15.41 -10.09 -16.90
C ASP A 109 -14.82 -9.36 -15.70
N LYS A 110 -15.11 -9.83 -14.48
CA LYS A 110 -14.49 -9.29 -13.24
C LYS A 110 -13.00 -9.56 -13.20
N LEU A 111 -12.55 -10.76 -13.59
CA LEU A 111 -11.13 -11.06 -13.68
C LEU A 111 -10.43 -10.13 -14.67
N ARG A 112 -10.98 -9.93 -15.86
CA ARG A 112 -10.43 -8.98 -16.85
C ARG A 112 -10.34 -7.57 -16.30
N GLN A 113 -11.36 -7.10 -15.58
CA GLN A 113 -11.35 -5.78 -14.96
C GLN A 113 -10.24 -5.64 -13.91
N ILE A 114 -10.04 -6.67 -13.06
CA ILE A 114 -8.96 -6.68 -12.06
C ILE A 114 -7.59 -6.60 -12.75
N VAL A 115 -7.34 -7.46 -13.74
CA VAL A 115 -6.06 -7.54 -14.44
C VAL A 115 -5.78 -6.25 -15.24
N GLN A 116 -6.80 -5.66 -15.85
CA GLN A 116 -6.69 -4.37 -16.52
C GLN A 116 -6.31 -3.25 -15.52
N THR A 117 -6.96 -3.21 -14.37
CA THR A 117 -6.62 -2.25 -13.30
C THR A 117 -5.19 -2.43 -12.82
N MET A 118 -4.71 -3.68 -12.67
CA MET A 118 -3.31 -3.96 -12.31
C MET A 118 -2.35 -3.40 -13.37
N ALA A 119 -2.63 -3.64 -14.65
CA ALA A 119 -1.79 -3.15 -15.74
C ALA A 119 -1.75 -1.61 -15.80
N GLU A 120 -2.88 -0.95 -15.56
CA GLU A 120 -2.97 0.52 -15.50
C GLU A 120 -2.19 1.08 -14.31
N THR A 121 -2.31 0.45 -13.14
CA THR A 121 -1.60 0.86 -11.92
C THR A 121 -0.09 0.61 -12.05
N ALA A 122 0.33 -0.51 -12.64
CA ALA A 122 1.74 -0.78 -12.91
C ALA A 122 2.36 0.26 -13.84
N ARG A 123 1.63 0.66 -14.91
CA ARG A 123 2.06 1.75 -15.81
C ARG A 123 2.13 3.09 -15.08
N GLU A 124 1.17 3.39 -14.20
CA GLU A 124 1.18 4.59 -13.36
C GLU A 124 2.40 4.63 -12.44
N ALA A 125 2.74 3.49 -11.82
CA ALA A 125 3.93 3.35 -10.97
C ALA A 125 5.26 3.30 -11.76
N GLY A 126 5.21 3.12 -13.07
CA GLY A 126 6.41 2.95 -13.89
C GLY A 126 7.11 1.60 -13.68
N VAL A 127 6.37 0.56 -13.28
CA VAL A 127 6.88 -0.80 -13.04
C VAL A 127 6.33 -1.78 -14.06
N SER A 128 7.03 -2.90 -14.27
CA SER A 128 6.60 -3.98 -15.14
C SER A 128 6.30 -5.25 -14.35
N ILE A 129 5.19 -5.90 -14.67
CA ILE A 129 4.89 -7.26 -14.22
C ILE A 129 5.57 -8.20 -15.21
N ILE A 130 6.60 -8.94 -14.76
CA ILE A 130 7.49 -9.71 -15.65
C ILE A 130 7.36 -11.22 -15.51
N THR A 131 6.61 -11.70 -14.52
CA THR A 131 6.34 -13.13 -14.31
C THR A 131 5.09 -13.30 -13.46
N GLY A 132 4.47 -14.47 -13.53
CA GLY A 132 3.29 -14.77 -12.73
C GLY A 132 2.94 -16.24 -12.70
N ASP A 133 1.98 -16.59 -11.87
CA ASP A 133 1.42 -17.95 -11.77
C ASP A 133 -0.10 -17.86 -11.58
N THR A 134 -0.82 -18.91 -11.99
CA THR A 134 -2.27 -18.97 -11.82
C THR A 134 -2.67 -20.37 -11.35
N LYS A 135 -3.40 -20.42 -10.26
CA LYS A 135 -4.05 -21.64 -9.75
C LYS A 135 -5.56 -21.43 -9.71
N VAL A 136 -6.28 -22.49 -10.02
CA VAL A 136 -7.73 -22.53 -9.83
C VAL A 136 -8.05 -23.59 -8.79
N VAL A 137 -8.84 -23.22 -7.78
CA VAL A 137 -9.35 -24.10 -6.74
C VAL A 137 -10.84 -24.35 -6.95
N GLU A 138 -11.35 -25.41 -6.37
CA GLU A 138 -12.74 -25.81 -6.43
C GLU A 138 -13.64 -24.72 -5.80
N ARG A 139 -14.91 -24.70 -6.21
CA ARG A 139 -15.91 -23.81 -5.63
C ARG A 139 -16.00 -24.00 -4.11
N GLY A 140 -15.89 -22.91 -3.35
CA GLY A 140 -15.79 -22.89 -1.89
C GLY A 140 -14.37 -23.08 -1.35
N GLY A 141 -13.35 -23.26 -2.21
CA GLY A 141 -11.95 -23.36 -1.82
C GLY A 141 -11.23 -22.00 -1.71
N ALA A 142 -11.86 -20.94 -2.20
CA ALA A 142 -11.40 -19.56 -2.06
C ALA A 142 -12.63 -18.65 -1.94
N ASP A 143 -12.40 -17.34 -1.86
CA ASP A 143 -13.47 -16.34 -1.90
C ASP A 143 -13.30 -15.48 -3.16
N GLY A 144 -13.52 -16.12 -4.31
CA GLY A 144 -13.42 -15.54 -5.63
C GLY A 144 -12.00 -15.42 -6.17
N VAL A 145 -11.21 -14.45 -5.70
CA VAL A 145 -9.82 -14.25 -6.12
C VAL A 145 -8.94 -13.78 -4.97
N TYR A 146 -7.76 -14.38 -4.87
CA TYR A 146 -6.63 -13.90 -4.07
C TYR A 146 -5.47 -13.59 -4.98
N ILE A 147 -4.71 -12.53 -4.65
CA ILE A 147 -3.56 -12.09 -5.43
C ILE A 147 -2.35 -12.00 -4.50
N ASN A 148 -1.23 -12.56 -4.95
CA ASN A 148 0.08 -12.31 -4.34
C ASN A 148 0.95 -11.57 -5.35
N THR A 149 1.64 -10.53 -4.90
CA THR A 149 2.67 -9.85 -5.68
C THR A 149 3.98 -9.84 -4.92
N ALA A 150 5.09 -9.93 -5.65
CA ALA A 150 6.41 -9.67 -5.11
C ALA A 150 7.10 -8.62 -5.99
N GLY A 151 7.71 -7.63 -5.34
CA GLY A 151 8.35 -6.50 -5.98
C GLY A 151 9.87 -6.52 -5.79
N VAL A 152 10.58 -6.03 -6.80
CA VAL A 152 12.03 -5.85 -6.79
C VAL A 152 12.39 -4.44 -7.20
N GLY A 153 13.29 -3.80 -6.45
CA GLY A 153 13.80 -2.48 -6.74
C GLY A 153 15.30 -2.36 -6.44
N GLU A 154 15.92 -1.35 -7.04
CA GLU A 154 17.30 -0.99 -6.80
C GLU A 154 17.39 0.08 -5.72
N VAL A 155 18.15 -0.18 -4.66
CA VAL A 155 18.45 0.82 -3.63
C VAL A 155 19.66 1.64 -4.06
N PRO A 156 19.53 2.97 -4.28
CA PRO A 156 20.65 3.83 -4.70
C PRO A 156 21.78 3.84 -3.67
N THR A 157 23.00 4.05 -4.16
CA THR A 157 24.18 4.21 -3.28
C THR A 157 23.98 5.39 -2.34
N GLY A 158 24.27 5.18 -1.05
CA GLY A 158 24.14 6.21 -0.01
C GLY A 158 22.76 6.26 0.66
N VAL A 159 21.74 5.62 0.11
CA VAL A 159 20.41 5.51 0.75
C VAL A 159 20.45 4.40 1.81
N ALA A 160 20.08 4.71 3.05
CA ALA A 160 20.08 3.77 4.18
C ALA A 160 18.93 4.08 5.12
N LEU A 161 17.70 3.84 4.66
CA LEU A 161 16.48 4.08 5.41
C LEU A 161 16.20 2.93 6.39
N SER A 162 15.77 3.27 7.60
CA SER A 162 15.35 2.30 8.61
C SER A 162 14.48 2.95 9.67
N GLY A 163 13.43 2.26 10.10
CA GLY A 163 12.63 2.67 11.26
C GLY A 163 13.44 2.80 12.57
N ALA A 164 14.66 2.25 12.61
CA ALA A 164 15.58 2.39 13.74
C ALA A 164 16.46 3.66 13.70
N ASN A 165 16.32 4.49 12.68
CA ASN A 165 17.15 5.68 12.50
C ASN A 165 16.55 6.98 13.05
N CYS A 166 15.32 6.95 13.60
CA CYS A 166 14.67 8.15 14.13
C CYS A 166 15.43 8.72 15.33
N GLN A 167 15.58 10.04 15.38
CA GLN A 167 16.34 10.75 16.41
C GLN A 167 15.49 11.82 17.09
N PRO A 168 15.70 12.10 18.39
CA PRO A 168 15.06 13.23 19.04
C PRO A 168 15.29 14.54 18.28
N GLY A 169 14.21 15.28 18.03
CA GLY A 169 14.21 16.50 17.23
C GLY A 169 13.76 16.29 15.79
N ASP A 170 13.72 15.05 15.29
CA ASP A 170 13.15 14.75 13.97
C ASP A 170 11.65 15.07 13.94
N VAL A 171 11.13 15.32 12.74
CA VAL A 171 9.75 15.70 12.46
C VAL A 171 9.03 14.57 11.73
N ILE A 172 7.76 14.35 12.08
CA ILE A 172 6.89 13.32 11.51
C ILE A 172 5.95 13.98 10.50
N LEU A 173 5.94 13.45 9.27
CA LEU A 173 5.05 13.89 8.21
C LEU A 173 4.16 12.75 7.75
N VAL A 174 2.97 13.10 7.23
CA VAL A 174 2.09 12.18 6.48
C VAL A 174 1.77 12.76 5.12
N SER A 175 1.66 11.92 4.09
CA SER A 175 1.46 12.37 2.71
C SER A 175 0.02 12.84 2.40
N GLY A 176 -0.95 12.61 3.28
CA GLY A 176 -2.34 13.02 3.03
C GLY A 176 -3.31 12.61 4.12
N THR A 177 -4.61 12.64 3.81
CA THR A 177 -5.70 12.31 4.73
C THR A 177 -5.67 10.86 5.20
N LEU A 178 -6.03 10.61 6.45
CA LEU A 178 -6.05 9.27 7.04
C LEU A 178 -7.46 8.68 7.11
N GLY A 179 -7.54 7.34 7.06
CA GLY A 179 -8.76 6.56 7.26
C GLY A 179 -9.58 6.32 5.99
N ASP A 180 -9.22 6.92 4.87
CA ASP A 180 -10.01 6.85 3.63
C ASP A 180 -10.24 5.41 3.16
N HIS A 181 -9.18 4.58 3.07
CA HIS A 181 -9.29 3.19 2.62
C HIS A 181 -10.15 2.35 3.55
N GLY A 182 -9.80 2.30 4.83
CA GLY A 182 -10.50 1.46 5.80
C GLY A 182 -11.98 1.77 5.86
N ILE A 183 -12.36 3.05 5.85
CA ILE A 183 -13.75 3.47 5.86
C ILE A 183 -14.45 3.17 4.53
N ALA A 184 -13.77 3.31 3.38
CA ALA A 184 -14.33 2.94 2.08
C ALA A 184 -14.72 1.45 2.04
N ILE A 185 -13.84 0.56 2.51
CA ILE A 185 -14.11 -0.88 2.56
C ILE A 185 -15.23 -1.20 3.55
N MET A 186 -15.19 -0.65 4.77
CA MET A 186 -16.20 -0.92 5.80
C MET A 186 -17.57 -0.40 5.39
N SER A 187 -17.64 0.78 4.79
CA SER A 187 -18.91 1.34 4.27
C SER A 187 -19.56 0.41 3.25
N GLN A 188 -18.77 -0.11 2.32
CA GLN A 188 -19.25 -1.04 1.31
C GLN A 188 -19.68 -2.38 1.92
N ARG A 189 -18.94 -2.88 2.92
CA ARG A 189 -19.20 -4.17 3.58
C ARG A 189 -20.47 -4.13 4.44
N GLU A 190 -20.65 -3.05 5.20
CA GLU A 190 -21.79 -2.87 6.10
C GLU A 190 -23.01 -2.26 5.41
N GLY A 191 -22.92 -1.95 4.12
CA GLY A 191 -24.00 -1.31 3.36
C GLY A 191 -24.34 0.10 3.86
N LEU A 192 -23.38 0.80 4.43
CA LEU A 192 -23.58 2.15 4.97
C LEU A 192 -23.63 3.17 3.85
N ALA A 193 -24.74 3.90 3.76
CA ALA A 193 -24.90 5.00 2.83
C ALA A 193 -24.56 6.33 3.54
N PHE A 194 -23.43 6.91 3.19
CA PHE A 194 -23.09 8.27 3.60
C PHE A 194 -23.60 9.30 2.58
N SER A 195 -23.62 10.57 2.98
CA SER A 195 -24.03 11.68 2.10
C SER A 195 -23.07 11.90 0.92
N SER A 196 -21.82 11.46 1.05
CA SER A 196 -20.80 11.42 0.00
C SER A 196 -20.21 10.00 -0.11
N THR A 197 -19.73 9.64 -1.30
CA THR A 197 -18.98 8.39 -1.47
C THR A 197 -17.58 8.59 -0.92
N ILE A 198 -17.22 7.79 0.09
CA ILE A 198 -15.84 7.70 0.59
C ILE A 198 -15.10 6.69 -0.30
N GLU A 199 -14.05 7.15 -0.97
CA GLU A 199 -13.25 6.34 -1.86
C GLU A 199 -11.96 5.90 -1.18
N SER A 200 -11.49 4.70 -1.53
CA SER A 200 -10.16 4.21 -1.13
C SER A 200 -9.06 5.12 -1.66
N ASP A 201 -8.07 5.33 -0.84
CA ASP A 201 -6.87 6.10 -1.18
C ASP A 201 -5.79 5.28 -1.90
N ALA A 202 -6.03 4.00 -2.22
CA ALA A 202 -5.03 3.11 -2.83
C ALA A 202 -4.31 3.77 -4.01
N ALA A 203 -3.01 3.99 -3.87
CA ALA A 203 -2.19 4.72 -4.83
C ALA A 203 -0.71 4.29 -4.78
N PRO A 204 0.00 4.26 -5.92
CA PRO A 204 1.45 4.03 -5.94
C PRO A 204 2.18 5.30 -5.52
N LEU A 205 3.01 5.21 -4.50
CA LEU A 205 3.71 6.35 -3.87
C LEU A 205 5.22 6.39 -4.16
N ASN A 206 5.72 5.49 -4.98
CA ASN A 206 7.15 5.38 -5.29
C ASN A 206 7.74 6.69 -5.86
N HIS A 207 6.99 7.42 -6.68
CA HIS A 207 7.43 8.72 -7.21
C HIS A 207 7.47 9.78 -6.10
N LEU A 208 6.44 9.86 -5.26
CA LEU A 208 6.40 10.76 -4.10
C LEU A 208 7.59 10.52 -3.17
N ILE A 209 7.89 9.25 -2.85
CA ILE A 209 9.03 8.87 -2.01
C ILE A 209 10.35 9.32 -2.64
N ALA A 210 10.52 9.12 -3.95
CA ALA A 210 11.72 9.55 -4.66
C ALA A 210 11.89 11.08 -4.62
N ASP A 211 10.81 11.84 -4.82
CA ASP A 211 10.82 13.31 -4.76
C ASP A 211 11.18 13.81 -3.35
N VAL A 212 10.62 13.17 -2.31
CA VAL A 212 10.96 13.51 -0.91
C VAL A 212 12.42 13.22 -0.61
N LEU A 213 12.94 12.06 -1.02
CA LEU A 213 14.36 11.72 -0.83
C LEU A 213 15.30 12.68 -1.54
N ALA A 214 14.92 13.15 -2.72
CA ALA A 214 15.71 14.16 -3.46
C ALA A 214 15.72 15.51 -2.73
N ALA A 215 14.60 15.92 -2.13
CA ALA A 215 14.46 17.19 -1.42
C ALA A 215 15.01 17.14 0.02
N ALA A 216 14.91 15.99 0.67
CA ALA A 216 15.31 15.75 2.05
C ALA A 216 16.17 14.47 2.17
N PRO A 217 17.43 14.50 1.70
CA PRO A 217 18.29 13.31 1.68
C PRO A 217 18.65 12.77 3.07
N GLY A 218 18.39 13.54 4.13
CA GLY A 218 18.54 13.11 5.51
C GLY A 218 17.34 12.33 6.07
N THR A 219 16.31 12.02 5.27
CA THR A 219 15.15 11.23 5.68
C THR A 219 15.58 9.96 6.41
N ARG A 220 14.97 9.68 7.55
CA ARG A 220 15.29 8.53 8.42
C ARG A 220 14.64 7.26 7.94
N CYS A 221 13.34 7.35 7.66
CA CYS A 221 12.52 6.22 7.23
C CYS A 221 11.24 6.68 6.55
N PHE A 222 10.65 5.75 5.80
CA PHE A 222 9.27 5.78 5.31
C PHE A 222 8.54 4.53 5.77
N ARG A 223 7.23 4.62 5.90
CA ARG A 223 6.32 3.49 6.04
C ARG A 223 4.91 3.86 5.64
N ASP A 224 4.22 2.97 4.97
CA ASP A 224 2.80 3.07 4.71
C ASP A 224 1.99 2.66 5.95
N PRO A 225 1.05 3.49 6.41
CA PRO A 225 0.23 3.20 7.57
C PRO A 225 -0.97 2.29 7.20
N THR A 226 -0.68 1.06 6.78
CA THR A 226 -1.65 0.04 6.40
C THR A 226 -2.36 -0.55 7.62
N ARG A 227 -2.28 -1.84 7.89
CA ARG A 227 -2.94 -2.47 9.05
C ARG A 227 -2.50 -1.87 10.38
N GLY A 228 -3.50 -1.47 11.19
CA GLY A 228 -3.27 -0.77 12.45
C GLY A 228 -2.92 0.72 12.29
N GLY A 229 -2.93 1.23 11.05
CA GLY A 229 -2.84 2.64 10.72
C GLY A 229 -1.58 3.34 11.21
N LEU A 230 -1.70 4.63 11.43
CA LEU A 230 -0.62 5.48 11.96
C LEU A 230 -0.14 5.01 13.34
N ALA A 231 -1.04 4.48 14.16
CA ALA A 231 -0.73 3.99 15.51
C ALA A 231 0.34 2.89 15.48
N SER A 232 0.14 1.85 14.66
CA SER A 232 1.12 0.76 14.54
C SER A 232 2.43 1.26 13.97
N THR A 233 2.40 2.02 12.88
CA THR A 233 3.58 2.58 12.22
C THR A 233 4.48 3.36 13.17
N LEU A 234 3.91 4.30 13.95
CA LEU A 234 4.71 5.14 14.85
C LEU A 234 5.21 4.38 16.07
N ASN A 235 4.43 3.43 16.62
CA ASN A 235 4.90 2.59 17.72
C ASN A 235 6.07 1.70 17.30
N GLU A 236 6.04 1.15 16.08
CA GLU A 236 7.16 0.37 15.55
C GLU A 236 8.41 1.23 15.38
N PHE A 237 8.29 2.47 14.87
CA PHE A 237 9.41 3.40 14.78
C PHE A 237 9.95 3.78 16.16
N ALA A 238 9.07 4.10 17.13
CA ALA A 238 9.45 4.44 18.48
C ALA A 238 10.22 3.30 19.15
N GLN A 239 9.73 2.07 19.01
CA GLN A 239 10.38 0.88 19.59
C GLN A 239 11.73 0.58 18.92
N ALA A 240 11.78 0.60 17.57
CA ALA A 240 13.00 0.31 16.83
C ALA A 240 14.12 1.32 17.08
N SER A 241 13.76 2.61 17.26
CA SER A 241 14.70 3.71 17.50
C SER A 241 14.98 3.97 18.99
N GLY A 242 14.21 3.40 19.92
CA GLY A 242 14.36 3.66 21.37
C GLY A 242 14.01 5.09 21.76
N VAL A 243 12.97 5.68 21.15
CA VAL A 243 12.54 7.07 21.34
C VAL A 243 11.09 7.17 21.80
N ALA A 244 10.65 8.36 22.20
CA ALA A 244 9.24 8.69 22.29
C ALA A 244 8.80 9.48 21.04
N MET A 245 7.53 9.40 20.68
CA MET A 245 6.95 10.19 19.60
C MET A 245 5.70 10.94 20.10
N GLU A 246 5.50 12.13 19.58
CA GLU A 246 4.32 12.94 19.88
C GLU A 246 3.64 13.36 18.58
N VAL A 247 2.34 13.08 18.49
CA VAL A 247 1.47 13.48 17.38
C VAL A 247 0.56 14.60 17.87
N ASP A 248 0.38 15.63 17.07
CA ASP A 248 -0.62 16.68 17.25
C ASP A 248 -1.91 16.28 16.53
N GLU A 249 -2.96 15.95 17.30
CA GLU A 249 -4.22 15.44 16.74
C GLU A 249 -4.85 16.44 15.76
N ASP A 250 -4.80 17.72 16.05
CA ASP A 250 -5.35 18.78 15.19
C ASP A 250 -4.57 18.98 13.88
N ALA A 251 -3.31 18.52 13.84
CA ALA A 251 -2.47 18.59 12.65
C ALA A 251 -2.64 17.39 11.70
N VAL A 252 -3.26 16.30 12.17
CA VAL A 252 -3.49 15.11 11.33
C VAL A 252 -4.61 15.40 10.33
N PRO A 253 -4.34 15.32 9.01
CA PRO A 253 -5.37 15.55 8.02
C PRO A 253 -6.35 14.38 7.98
N VAL A 254 -7.63 14.67 8.21
CA VAL A 254 -8.74 13.72 8.11
C VAL A 254 -9.90 14.38 7.38
N ARG A 255 -10.52 13.69 6.45
CA ARG A 255 -11.72 14.18 5.78
C ARG A 255 -12.90 14.22 6.77
N PRO A 256 -13.75 15.26 6.75
CA PRO A 256 -14.87 15.38 7.69
C PRO A 256 -15.86 14.18 7.61
N ASP A 257 -16.09 13.63 6.41
CA ASP A 257 -16.97 12.47 6.22
C ASP A 257 -16.34 11.17 6.77
N VAL A 258 -15.01 11.01 6.67
CA VAL A 258 -14.27 9.90 7.27
C VAL A 258 -14.26 10.02 8.79
N GLN A 259 -14.03 11.21 9.33
CA GLN A 259 -14.09 11.47 10.77
C GLN A 259 -15.46 11.11 11.34
N ALA A 260 -16.53 11.60 10.72
CA ALA A 260 -17.90 11.30 11.14
C ALA A 260 -18.22 9.79 11.06
N ALA A 261 -17.72 9.10 10.04
CA ALA A 261 -17.87 7.65 9.91
C ALA A 261 -17.14 6.89 11.02
N CYS A 262 -15.90 7.29 11.35
CA CYS A 262 -15.15 6.71 12.46
C CYS A 262 -15.88 6.90 13.80
N GLU A 263 -16.37 8.10 14.08
CA GLU A 263 -17.13 8.38 15.31
C GLU A 263 -18.39 7.52 15.41
N MET A 264 -19.14 7.39 14.32
CA MET A 264 -20.34 6.55 14.27
C MET A 264 -20.08 5.07 14.48
N LEU A 265 -18.93 4.58 13.96
CA LEU A 265 -18.53 3.17 14.06
C LEU A 265 -17.70 2.88 15.31
N GLY A 266 -17.31 3.88 16.08
CA GLY A 266 -16.47 3.74 17.26
C GLY A 266 -15.01 3.43 16.95
N TYR A 267 -14.50 3.87 15.81
CA TYR A 267 -13.10 3.69 15.40
C TYR A 267 -12.25 4.92 15.72
N ASP A 268 -11.02 4.70 16.16
CA ASP A 268 -9.99 5.74 16.18
C ASP A 268 -9.36 5.83 14.77
N VAL A 269 -9.51 6.97 14.10
CA VAL A 269 -9.00 7.17 12.75
C VAL A 269 -7.48 6.92 12.62
N LEU A 270 -6.74 7.13 13.71
CA LEU A 270 -5.29 6.86 13.75
C LEU A 270 -4.93 5.37 13.69
N GLN A 271 -5.92 4.49 13.89
CA GLN A 271 -5.78 3.03 13.81
C GLN A 271 -6.38 2.45 12.52
N VAL A 272 -7.05 3.28 11.71
CA VAL A 272 -7.66 2.84 10.46
C VAL A 272 -6.62 2.68 9.36
N ALA A 273 -6.75 1.61 8.57
CA ALA A 273 -5.83 1.28 7.48
C ALA A 273 -5.90 2.28 6.32
N ASN A 274 -4.74 2.55 5.71
CA ASN A 274 -4.56 3.38 4.51
C ASN A 274 -3.72 2.59 3.49
N GLU A 275 -4.00 2.74 2.20
CA GLU A 275 -3.32 1.99 1.13
C GLU A 275 -2.62 2.90 0.11
N GLY A 276 -2.72 4.21 0.31
CA GLY A 276 -2.11 5.24 -0.54
C GLY A 276 -1.59 6.43 0.27
N LYS A 277 -1.10 6.17 1.48
CA LYS A 277 -0.46 7.17 2.33
C LYS A 277 0.91 6.70 2.78
N MET A 278 1.77 7.67 3.06
CA MET A 278 3.13 7.44 3.51
C MET A 278 3.43 8.30 4.72
N VAL A 279 3.99 7.68 5.76
CA VAL A 279 4.59 8.36 6.90
C VAL A 279 6.08 8.50 6.64
N ALA A 280 6.63 9.69 6.86
CA ALA A 280 8.05 9.97 6.78
C ALA A 280 8.54 10.58 8.10
N VAL A 281 9.76 10.20 8.51
CA VAL A 281 10.49 10.87 9.59
C VAL A 281 11.73 11.51 9.00
N VAL A 282 11.87 12.83 9.20
CA VAL A 282 12.96 13.63 8.60
C VAL A 282 13.61 14.53 9.65
N PRO A 283 14.88 14.92 9.47
CA PRO A 283 15.51 15.95 10.30
C PRO A 283 14.72 17.26 10.25
N ALA A 284 14.62 17.97 11.38
CA ALA A 284 13.82 19.19 11.48
C ALA A 284 14.21 20.26 10.44
N GLU A 285 15.49 20.38 10.12
CA GLU A 285 16.00 21.33 9.12
C GLU A 285 15.62 20.99 7.69
N GLN A 286 15.12 19.77 7.43
CA GLN A 286 14.68 19.32 6.10
C GLN A 286 13.15 19.18 6.01
N ALA A 287 12.40 19.42 7.09
CA ALA A 287 10.97 19.18 7.17
C ALA A 287 10.17 20.01 6.15
N ASP A 288 10.48 21.29 5.99
CA ASP A 288 9.79 22.17 5.03
C ASP A 288 10.05 21.75 3.58
N ALA A 289 11.27 21.30 3.27
CA ALA A 289 11.63 20.80 1.95
C ALA A 289 10.89 19.49 1.64
N ALA A 290 10.85 18.56 2.60
CA ALA A 290 10.12 17.31 2.49
C ALA A 290 8.60 17.54 2.31
N LEU A 291 8.00 18.42 3.13
CA LEU A 291 6.60 18.78 3.02
C LEU A 291 6.26 19.40 1.67
N SER A 292 7.12 20.31 1.18
CA SER A 292 6.93 20.94 -0.12
C SER A 292 7.01 19.94 -1.26
N ALA A 293 7.94 18.99 -1.20
CA ALA A 293 8.06 17.92 -2.18
C ALA A 293 6.85 16.99 -2.15
N MET A 294 6.37 16.58 -0.95
CA MET A 294 5.14 15.79 -0.82
C MET A 294 3.96 16.50 -1.47
N ARG A 295 3.75 17.79 -1.15
CA ARG A 295 2.60 18.57 -1.66
C ARG A 295 2.63 18.81 -3.16
N ALA A 296 3.80 18.83 -3.76
CA ALA A 296 3.97 18.97 -5.20
C ALA A 296 3.76 17.64 -5.94
N ALA A 297 3.93 16.51 -5.27
CA ALA A 297 3.76 15.19 -5.84
C ALA A 297 2.27 14.81 -5.93
N ARG A 298 1.94 14.01 -6.93
CA ARG A 298 0.61 13.38 -7.02
C ARG A 298 0.35 12.56 -5.74
N TYR A 299 -0.84 12.64 -5.19
CA TYR A 299 -1.29 11.98 -3.94
C TYR A 299 -0.73 12.60 -2.64
N GLY A 300 -0.01 13.72 -2.74
CA GLY A 300 0.58 14.41 -1.60
C GLY A 300 -0.05 15.78 -1.29
N GLU A 301 -1.10 16.20 -1.99
CA GLU A 301 -1.67 17.56 -1.91
C GLU A 301 -2.10 17.95 -0.49
N ASN A 302 -2.53 16.97 0.32
CA ASN A 302 -2.93 17.15 1.71
C ASN A 302 -1.85 16.74 2.71
N ALA A 303 -0.58 16.69 2.28
CA ALA A 303 0.51 16.34 3.18
C ALA A 303 0.65 17.36 4.32
N ALA A 304 0.99 16.85 5.51
CA ALA A 304 1.12 17.67 6.71
C ALA A 304 2.26 17.18 7.61
N ILE A 305 2.82 18.12 8.37
CA ILE A 305 3.63 17.81 9.55
C ILE A 305 2.65 17.50 10.67
N ILE A 306 2.75 16.30 11.26
CA ILE A 306 1.79 15.81 12.24
C ILE A 306 2.40 15.59 13.63
N GLY A 307 3.72 15.71 13.78
CA GLY A 307 4.34 15.42 15.06
C GLY A 307 5.85 15.51 15.04
N ARG A 308 6.44 15.03 16.12
CA ARG A 308 7.89 15.09 16.36
C ARG A 308 8.39 13.88 17.15
N VAL A 309 9.68 13.62 17.00
CA VAL A 309 10.41 12.63 17.79
C VAL A 309 10.99 13.30 19.05
N LEU A 310 10.79 12.68 20.18
CA LEU A 310 11.21 13.18 21.49
C LEU A 310 12.25 12.26 22.13
N PRO A 311 13.12 12.79 23.00
CA PRO A 311 13.99 11.96 23.80
C PRO A 311 13.17 11.07 24.72
N LEU A 312 13.65 9.85 24.95
CA LEU A 312 13.06 8.95 25.91
C LEU A 312 13.51 9.36 27.33
N ALA A 313 12.56 9.54 28.24
CA ALA A 313 12.88 9.82 29.64
C ALA A 313 13.58 8.60 30.30
N GLU A 314 14.46 8.84 31.28
CA GLU A 314 15.16 7.77 31.95
C GLU A 314 14.18 6.76 32.58
N GLY A 315 14.39 5.48 32.32
CA GLY A 315 13.53 4.39 32.79
C GLY A 315 12.17 4.27 32.09
N ALA A 316 11.83 5.16 31.12
CA ALA A 316 10.61 5.07 30.34
C ALA A 316 10.73 4.03 29.22
N ARG A 317 9.58 3.57 28.73
CA ARG A 317 9.50 2.72 27.52
C ARG A 317 9.19 3.58 26.30
N PRO A 318 9.67 3.21 25.09
CA PRO A 318 9.24 3.81 23.85
C PRO A 318 7.72 3.82 23.76
N ALA A 319 7.15 4.95 23.41
CA ALA A 319 5.69 5.12 23.32
C ALA A 319 5.34 6.29 22.39
N VAL A 320 4.14 6.22 21.83
CA VAL A 320 3.55 7.29 21.05
C VAL A 320 2.48 8.00 21.91
N ARG A 321 2.51 9.33 21.91
CA ARG A 321 1.53 10.18 22.58
C ARG A 321 0.81 11.01 21.56
N VAL A 322 -0.48 11.22 21.76
CA VAL A 322 -1.29 12.16 20.98
C VAL A 322 -1.60 13.35 21.89
N ARG A 323 -1.20 14.53 21.46
CA ARG A 323 -1.62 15.81 22.07
C ARG A 323 -2.95 16.19 21.46
N THR A 324 -3.97 16.33 22.30
CA THR A 324 -5.33 16.68 21.88
C THR A 324 -5.53 18.20 21.87
N GLY A 325 -6.55 18.69 21.18
CA GLY A 325 -6.89 20.11 21.12
C GLY A 325 -7.22 20.80 22.46
N TRP A 326 -7.35 20.02 23.55
CA TRP A 326 -7.56 20.50 24.91
C TRP A 326 -6.27 20.53 25.76
N ASP A 327 -5.10 20.51 25.11
CA ASP A 327 -3.78 20.48 25.78
C ASP A 327 -3.58 19.26 26.70
N SER A 328 -4.40 18.22 26.52
CA SER A 328 -4.20 16.94 27.18
C SER A 328 -3.44 15.97 26.28
N THR A 329 -2.90 14.91 26.88
CA THR A 329 -2.20 13.87 26.14
C THR A 329 -2.81 12.50 26.42
N ARG A 330 -2.95 11.68 25.39
CA ARG A 330 -3.30 10.27 25.50
C ARG A 330 -2.19 9.38 24.94
N ILE A 331 -2.06 8.17 25.43
CA ILE A 331 -1.19 7.17 24.82
C ILE A 331 -1.89 6.63 23.56
N LEU A 332 -1.14 6.49 22.48
CA LEU A 332 -1.59 5.83 21.27
C LEU A 332 -0.90 4.46 21.19
N ASP A 333 -1.60 3.43 21.62
CA ASP A 333 -1.08 2.07 21.60
C ASP A 333 -1.45 1.35 20.28
N MET A 334 -0.67 0.30 19.98
CA MET A 334 -1.02 -0.64 18.91
C MET A 334 -2.28 -1.42 19.31
N LEU A 335 -3.12 -1.73 18.32
CA LEU A 335 -4.30 -2.56 18.54
C LEU A 335 -3.92 -3.95 19.05
N VAL A 336 -4.71 -4.45 20.00
CA VAL A 336 -4.68 -5.85 20.41
C VAL A 336 -5.81 -6.56 19.67
N GLY A 337 -5.46 -7.33 18.64
CA GLY A 337 -6.43 -7.99 17.76
C GLY A 337 -6.69 -7.21 16.47
N GLU A 338 -7.61 -7.74 15.67
CA GLU A 338 -7.91 -7.20 14.34
C GLU A 338 -9.21 -6.38 14.39
N GLN A 339 -9.10 -5.07 14.12
CA GLN A 339 -10.26 -4.18 14.09
C GLN A 339 -10.97 -4.22 12.73
N LEU A 340 -10.21 -4.35 11.65
CA LEU A 340 -10.70 -4.32 10.27
C LEU A 340 -10.22 -5.57 9.51
N PRO A 341 -10.88 -6.73 9.66
CA PRO A 341 -10.44 -7.96 9.01
C PRO A 341 -10.56 -7.86 7.49
N ARG A 342 -9.62 -8.47 6.77
CA ARG A 342 -9.59 -8.55 5.30
C ARG A 342 -9.75 -7.17 4.64
N ILE A 343 -8.97 -6.20 5.12
CA ILE A 343 -9.00 -4.83 4.61
C ILE A 343 -8.14 -4.68 3.34
N CYS A 344 -7.14 -5.54 3.19
CA CYS A 344 -6.22 -5.58 2.05
C CYS A 344 -6.01 -7.00 1.50
#